data_b1a044de5ad6e5ad161e866b5b562d3f
#
_entry.id   b1a044de5ad6e5ad161e866b5b562d3f
#
_cell.length_a   1.000
_cell.length_b   1.000
_cell.length_c   1.000
_cell.angle_alpha   90.00
_cell.angle_beta   90.00
_cell.angle_gamma   90.00
#
_symmetry.space_group_name_H-M   'P 1'
#
loop_
_entity.id
_entity.type
_entity.pdbx_description
1 polymer ?
#
loop_
_entity_poly.entity_id
_entity_poly.type
_entity_poly.pdbx_seq_one_letter_code
_entity_poly.pdbx_strand_id
1 'polypeptide(L)'
;MSYPIWGNLERKPHLVRWELVCLSKSKGGLGVKCLSLLNKALLVKWNWRFANERKALWNQVIRGKYGEDRGGWCSREVREAHGMGLWKGIRMDWKLASNRLAFIVGNGRRVSFWRDRWCGESPLCMSFPSLFALTVEKEAWVADIWDPLAEGGWGVGTPVF
;
A
#
# COMPACT_ATOMS: atom_id res chain seq x y z
N MET A 1 27.27 -24.58 41.71
CA MET A 1 26.18 -23.58 41.86
C MET A 1 25.81 -23.12 40.46
N SER A 2 24.77 -23.67 39.88
CA SER A 2 24.26 -23.28 38.56
C SER A 2 23.04 -22.38 38.75
N TYR A 3 23.13 -21.14 38.29
CA TYR A 3 22.03 -20.20 38.28
C TYR A 3 21.06 -20.59 37.14
N PRO A 4 19.76 -20.72 37.38
CA PRO A 4 18.78 -20.87 36.31
C PRO A 4 18.59 -19.53 35.59
N ILE A 5 19.12 -19.43 34.38
CA ILE A 5 19.15 -18.18 33.59
C ILE A 5 17.82 -17.85 32.95
N TRP A 6 16.83 -18.74 32.93
CA TRP A 6 15.54 -18.50 32.32
C TRP A 6 14.41 -18.89 33.25
N GLY A 7 13.90 -17.95 34.01
CA GLY A 7 12.63 -18.14 34.70
C GLY A 7 11.52 -18.45 33.69
N ASN A 8 10.66 -19.39 34.01
CA ASN A 8 9.43 -19.69 33.27
C ASN A 8 8.72 -18.37 32.93
N LEU A 9 8.55 -18.11 31.66
CA LEU A 9 7.67 -17.05 31.14
C LEU A 9 6.21 -17.46 31.37
N GLU A 10 5.81 -17.54 32.64
CA GLU A 10 4.39 -17.63 32.97
C GLU A 10 3.71 -16.39 32.40
N ARG A 11 2.69 -16.60 31.57
CA ARG A 11 1.82 -15.53 31.08
C ARG A 11 1.14 -14.90 32.28
N LYS A 12 1.76 -13.87 32.84
CA LYS A 12 1.12 -13.06 33.89
C LYS A 12 -0.11 -12.39 33.30
N PRO A 13 -1.27 -12.49 33.95
CA PRO A 13 -2.47 -11.81 33.46
C PRO A 13 -2.21 -10.31 33.42
N HIS A 14 -2.47 -9.71 32.26
CA HIS A 14 -2.38 -8.24 32.13
C HIS A 14 -3.53 -7.60 32.93
N LEU A 15 -3.20 -6.79 33.90
CA LEU A 15 -4.18 -6.10 34.75
C LEU A 15 -5.02 -5.06 33.99
N VAL A 16 -4.47 -4.53 32.87
CA VAL A 16 -5.13 -3.51 32.04
C VAL A 16 -5.06 -3.91 30.58
N ARG A 17 -6.15 -3.73 29.86
CA ARG A 17 -6.19 -3.95 28.41
C ARG A 17 -5.26 -2.97 27.70
N TRP A 18 -4.47 -3.46 26.75
CA TRP A 18 -3.50 -2.66 26.01
C TRP A 18 -4.14 -1.49 25.25
N GLU A 19 -5.36 -1.67 24.77
CA GLU A 19 -6.13 -0.62 24.11
C GLU A 19 -6.37 0.58 25.02
N LEU A 20 -6.63 0.35 26.30
CA LEU A 20 -6.81 1.43 27.29
C LEU A 20 -5.49 2.16 27.58
N VAL A 21 -4.38 1.44 27.63
CA VAL A 21 -3.04 2.03 27.80
C VAL A 21 -2.70 2.95 26.64
N CYS A 22 -3.12 2.59 25.41
CA CYS A 22 -2.89 3.36 24.21
C CYS A 22 -3.78 4.61 24.06
N LEU A 23 -4.84 4.75 24.85
CA LEU A 23 -5.67 5.96 24.82
C LEU A 23 -4.85 7.20 25.18
N SER A 24 -5.29 8.35 24.67
CA SER A 24 -4.68 9.64 25.03
C SER A 24 -4.83 9.91 26.53
N LYS A 25 -3.90 10.66 27.10
CA LYS A 25 -3.95 11.08 28.52
C LYS A 25 -5.26 11.78 28.87
N SER A 26 -5.82 12.56 27.95
CA SER A 26 -7.13 13.23 28.11
C SER A 26 -8.32 12.26 28.22
N LYS A 27 -8.14 11.01 27.78
CA LYS A 27 -9.13 9.92 27.87
C LYS A 27 -8.78 8.87 28.93
N GLY A 28 -7.87 9.20 29.85
CA GLY A 28 -7.47 8.31 30.95
C GLY A 28 -6.44 7.25 30.59
N GLY A 29 -5.88 7.27 29.39
CA GLY A 29 -4.79 6.38 28.97
C GLY A 29 -3.42 6.98 29.23
N LEU A 30 -2.37 6.22 28.95
CA LEU A 30 -0.97 6.68 29.05
C LEU A 30 -0.45 7.36 27.79
N GLY A 31 -1.20 7.38 26.71
CA GLY A 31 -0.79 7.93 25.42
C GLY A 31 0.32 7.12 24.73
N VAL A 32 0.50 5.86 25.09
CA VAL A 32 1.47 4.96 24.45
C VAL A 32 1.00 4.64 23.04
N LYS A 33 1.89 4.74 22.06
CA LYS A 33 1.55 4.40 20.67
C LYS A 33 1.21 2.93 20.54
N CYS A 34 0.10 2.63 19.89
CA CYS A 34 -0.29 1.27 19.57
C CYS A 34 0.72 0.64 18.60
N LEU A 35 1.51 -0.34 19.07
CA LEU A 35 2.58 -0.97 18.29
C LEU A 35 2.07 -1.64 17.02
N SER A 36 0.88 -2.24 17.04
CA SER A 36 0.28 -2.86 15.86
C SER A 36 -0.03 -1.83 14.77
N LEU A 37 -0.54 -0.67 15.14
CA LEU A 37 -0.81 0.43 14.20
C LEU A 37 0.49 1.02 13.66
N LEU A 38 1.48 1.22 14.53
CA LEU A 38 2.79 1.71 14.13
C LEU A 38 3.47 0.74 13.14
N ASN A 39 3.43 -0.56 13.43
CA ASN A 39 3.98 -1.59 12.54
C ASN A 39 3.29 -1.57 11.16
N LYS A 40 1.97 -1.49 11.11
CA LYS A 40 1.23 -1.36 9.83
C LYS A 40 1.66 -0.12 9.06
N ALA A 41 1.81 1.02 9.73
CA ALA A 41 2.27 2.25 9.08
C ALA A 41 3.68 2.10 8.49
N LEU A 42 4.60 1.42 9.19
CA LEU A 42 5.94 1.14 8.70
C LEU A 42 5.92 0.19 7.49
N LEU A 43 5.07 -0.84 7.50
CA LEU A 43 4.92 -1.76 6.37
C LEU A 43 4.35 -1.05 5.14
N VAL A 44 3.37 -0.17 5.33
CA VAL A 44 2.82 0.68 4.25
C VAL A 44 3.90 1.61 3.68
N LYS A 45 4.79 2.18 4.52
CA LYS A 45 5.93 2.98 4.06
C LYS A 45 6.85 2.19 3.12
N TRP A 46 7.09 0.90 3.37
CA TRP A 46 7.88 0.05 2.48
C TRP A 46 7.21 -0.18 1.12
N ASN A 47 5.88 -0.34 1.09
CA ASN A 47 5.14 -0.39 -0.17
C ASN A 47 5.28 0.91 -0.97
N TRP A 48 5.20 2.06 -0.29
CA TRP A 48 5.40 3.36 -0.93
C TRP A 48 6.82 3.51 -1.51
N ARG A 49 7.85 3.11 -0.74
CA ARG A 49 9.23 3.11 -1.22
C ARG A 49 9.40 2.20 -2.45
N PHE A 50 8.76 1.03 -2.47
CA PHE A 50 8.79 0.13 -3.61
C PHE A 50 8.23 0.79 -4.88
N ALA A 51 7.15 1.54 -4.77
CA ALA A 51 6.54 2.26 -5.89
C ALA A 51 7.46 3.36 -6.47
N ASN A 52 8.24 4.03 -5.60
CA ASN A 52 9.01 5.23 -5.94
C ASN A 52 10.50 4.99 -6.14
N GLU A 53 11.14 4.14 -5.34
CA GLU A 53 12.59 3.92 -5.36
C GLU A 53 13.00 2.82 -6.36
N ARG A 54 12.55 2.90 -7.60
CA ARG A 54 12.74 1.83 -8.62
C ARG A 54 14.21 1.52 -8.92
N LYS A 55 15.10 2.49 -8.78
CA LYS A 55 16.55 2.34 -9.06
C LYS A 55 17.31 1.73 -7.89
N ALA A 56 16.73 1.65 -6.71
CA ALA A 56 17.39 1.07 -5.54
C ALA A 56 17.63 -0.43 -5.73
N LEU A 57 18.82 -0.92 -5.36
CA LEU A 57 19.21 -2.33 -5.53
C LEU A 57 18.20 -3.29 -4.86
N TRP A 58 17.79 -3.01 -3.63
CA TRP A 58 16.81 -3.83 -2.92
C TRP A 58 15.48 -3.97 -3.69
N ASN A 59 15.05 -2.89 -4.35
CA ASN A 59 13.83 -2.87 -5.15
C ASN A 59 13.96 -3.74 -6.40
N GLN A 60 15.12 -3.65 -7.08
CA GLN A 60 15.42 -4.50 -8.24
C GLN A 60 15.43 -5.99 -7.86
N VAL A 61 16.01 -6.33 -6.71
CA VAL A 61 16.02 -7.71 -6.20
C VAL A 61 14.59 -8.21 -5.93
N ILE A 62 13.77 -7.39 -5.27
CA ILE A 62 12.36 -7.73 -4.99
C ILE A 62 11.57 -7.90 -6.30
N ARG A 63 11.76 -7.01 -7.28
CA ARG A 63 11.13 -7.10 -8.60
C ARG A 63 11.56 -8.35 -9.35
N GLY A 64 12.85 -8.67 -9.31
CA GLY A 64 13.40 -9.88 -9.93
C GLY A 64 12.83 -11.15 -9.31
N LYS A 65 12.66 -11.18 -7.99
CA LYS A 65 12.16 -12.36 -7.27
C LYS A 65 10.63 -12.56 -7.36
N TYR A 66 9.86 -11.50 -7.23
CA TYR A 66 8.40 -11.58 -7.12
C TYR A 66 7.65 -11.04 -8.33
N GLY A 67 8.34 -10.37 -9.24
CA GLY A 67 7.74 -9.66 -10.35
C GLY A 67 7.01 -8.38 -9.91
N GLU A 68 6.49 -7.67 -10.89
CA GLU A 68 5.68 -6.46 -10.68
C GLU A 68 4.21 -6.75 -10.98
N ASP A 69 3.33 -6.13 -10.21
CA ASP A 69 1.93 -6.01 -10.56
C ASP A 69 1.75 -4.95 -11.65
N ARG A 70 0.56 -4.90 -12.24
CA ARG A 70 0.22 -3.94 -13.29
C ARG A 70 0.50 -2.50 -12.84
N GLY A 71 1.16 -1.70 -13.69
CA GLY A 71 1.63 -0.36 -13.37
C GLY A 71 2.90 -0.30 -12.54
N GLY A 72 3.35 -1.42 -11.95
CA GLY A 72 4.59 -1.50 -11.17
C GLY A 72 4.55 -0.74 -9.85
N TRP A 73 3.36 -0.54 -9.28
CA TRP A 73 3.17 0.10 -7.98
C TRP A 73 3.44 -0.83 -6.81
N CYS A 74 3.24 -2.14 -7.01
CA CYS A 74 3.54 -3.18 -6.04
C CYS A 74 4.11 -4.42 -6.71
N SER A 75 4.63 -5.37 -5.93
CA SER A 75 5.01 -6.69 -6.44
C SER A 75 3.77 -7.55 -6.68
N ARG A 76 3.90 -8.59 -7.50
CA ARG A 76 2.86 -9.60 -7.63
C ARG A 76 2.57 -10.29 -6.31
N GLU A 77 1.40 -10.87 -6.20
CA GLU A 77 1.00 -11.63 -5.01
C GLU A 77 1.82 -12.93 -4.91
N VAL A 78 2.39 -13.15 -3.73
CA VAL A 78 3.21 -14.35 -3.47
C VAL A 78 2.29 -15.48 -3.04
N ARG A 79 2.11 -16.49 -3.88
CA ARG A 79 1.25 -17.66 -3.62
C ARG A 79 1.97 -18.80 -2.91
N GLU A 80 3.30 -18.79 -2.85
CA GLU A 80 4.06 -19.88 -2.26
C GLU A 80 3.83 -20.02 -0.76
N ALA A 81 3.51 -21.24 -0.34
CA ALA A 81 3.18 -21.59 1.05
C ALA A 81 4.40 -21.61 1.98
N HIS A 82 5.61 -21.71 1.44
CA HIS A 82 6.83 -21.89 2.22
C HIS A 82 7.56 -20.57 2.44
N GLY A 83 7.69 -20.21 3.71
CA GLY A 83 8.45 -19.06 4.18
C GLY A 83 7.60 -17.78 4.28
N MET A 84 7.33 -17.35 5.50
CA MET A 84 6.81 -16.02 5.81
C MET A 84 7.94 -15.01 5.59
N GLY A 85 8.32 -14.78 4.33
CA GLY A 85 9.28 -13.73 4.01
C GLY A 85 8.72 -12.36 4.43
N LEU A 86 9.58 -11.53 4.99
CA LEU A 86 9.24 -10.15 5.39
C LEU A 86 8.47 -9.41 4.29
N TRP A 87 8.86 -9.60 3.02
CA TRP A 87 8.21 -8.95 1.89
C TRP A 87 6.77 -9.41 1.68
N LYS A 88 6.44 -10.66 1.99
CA LYS A 88 5.05 -11.14 1.95
C LYS A 88 4.17 -10.37 2.94
N GLY A 89 4.66 -10.16 4.17
CA GLY A 89 3.97 -9.34 5.17
C GLY A 89 3.78 -7.90 4.71
N ILE A 90 4.82 -7.27 4.15
CA ILE A 90 4.74 -5.92 3.60
C ILE A 90 3.68 -5.84 2.49
N ARG A 91 3.65 -6.82 1.57
CA ARG A 91 2.71 -6.86 0.45
C ARG A 91 1.26 -7.05 0.90
N MET A 92 1.00 -7.78 1.98
CA MET A 92 -0.36 -7.98 2.52
C MET A 92 -1.04 -6.65 2.88
N ASP A 93 -0.28 -5.69 3.38
CA ASP A 93 -0.81 -4.37 3.74
C ASP A 93 -1.02 -3.43 2.55
N TRP A 94 -0.66 -3.87 1.31
CA TRP A 94 -0.88 -3.07 0.10
C TRP A 94 -2.33 -2.68 -0.10
N LYS A 95 -3.29 -3.58 0.18
CA LYS A 95 -4.72 -3.28 0.05
C LYS A 95 -5.17 -2.10 0.93
N LEU A 96 -4.59 -1.97 2.12
CA LEU A 96 -4.85 -0.83 3.00
C LEU A 96 -4.28 0.48 2.43
N ALA A 97 -3.10 0.39 1.82
CA ALA A 97 -2.45 1.53 1.19
C ALA A 97 -3.18 1.95 -0.09
N SER A 98 -3.45 1.01 -1.01
CA SER A 98 -4.03 1.29 -2.33
C SER A 98 -5.39 1.99 -2.24
N ASN A 99 -6.22 1.63 -1.26
CA ASN A 99 -7.52 2.26 -1.05
C ASN A 99 -7.43 3.75 -0.64
N ARG A 100 -6.27 4.21 -0.21
CA ARG A 100 -6.04 5.60 0.23
C ARG A 100 -5.13 6.38 -0.72
N LEU A 101 -4.54 5.71 -1.70
CA LEU A 101 -3.69 6.36 -2.69
C LEU A 101 -4.54 7.02 -3.76
N ALA A 102 -4.15 8.23 -4.13
CA ALA A 102 -4.58 8.89 -5.36
C ALA A 102 -3.34 9.08 -6.23
N PHE A 103 -3.51 8.95 -7.54
CA PHE A 103 -2.40 9.06 -8.48
C PHE A 103 -2.46 10.41 -9.18
N ILE A 104 -1.34 11.13 -9.16
CA ILE A 104 -1.15 12.25 -10.06
C ILE A 104 -0.62 11.69 -11.36
N VAL A 105 -1.34 11.97 -12.44
CA VAL A 105 -1.00 11.46 -13.78
C VAL A 105 0.19 12.27 -14.32
N GLY A 106 1.30 11.56 -14.56
CA GLY A 106 2.42 12.08 -15.36
C GLY A 106 2.19 11.77 -16.84
N ASN A 107 2.97 10.81 -17.36
CA ASN A 107 2.81 10.36 -18.75
C ASN A 107 1.68 9.33 -18.98
N GLY A 108 0.89 9.02 -17.97
CA GLY A 108 -0.26 8.12 -18.05
C GLY A 108 0.03 6.64 -18.29
N ARG A 109 1.30 6.24 -18.51
CA ARG A 109 1.68 4.85 -18.88
C ARG A 109 1.60 3.84 -17.74
N ARG A 110 1.39 4.30 -16.51
CA ARG A 110 1.36 3.47 -15.31
C ARG A 110 0.06 3.57 -14.54
N VAL A 111 -0.86 4.38 -14.97
CA VAL A 111 -2.13 4.64 -14.31
C VAL A 111 -3.25 4.03 -15.15
N SER A 112 -4.02 3.13 -14.54
CA SER A 112 -5.19 2.51 -15.17
C SER A 112 -6.32 3.52 -15.24
N PHE A 113 -6.88 3.73 -16.44
CA PHE A 113 -7.94 4.72 -16.66
C PHE A 113 -9.17 4.45 -15.79
N TRP A 114 -9.63 3.21 -15.73
CA TRP A 114 -10.86 2.85 -15.05
C TRP A 114 -10.69 2.53 -13.56
N ARG A 115 -9.53 1.94 -13.17
CA ARG A 115 -9.39 1.29 -11.85
C ARG A 115 -8.62 2.12 -10.84
N ASP A 116 -7.76 3.00 -11.29
CA ASP A 116 -6.96 3.83 -10.41
C ASP A 116 -7.70 5.13 -10.06
N ARG A 117 -7.39 5.67 -8.89
CA ARG A 117 -7.92 6.98 -8.45
C ARG A 117 -6.97 8.07 -8.92
N TRP A 118 -7.23 8.60 -10.09
CA TRP A 118 -6.45 9.68 -10.70
C TRP A 118 -7.31 10.90 -11.02
N CYS A 119 -8.61 10.75 -11.08
CA CYS A 119 -9.56 11.82 -11.34
C CYS A 119 -10.70 11.75 -10.31
N GLY A 120 -10.58 12.53 -9.23
CA GLY A 120 -11.58 12.56 -8.16
C GLY A 120 -11.32 11.59 -7.00
N GLU A 121 -12.31 11.42 -6.14
CA GLU A 121 -12.19 10.67 -4.89
C GLU A 121 -12.37 9.15 -5.06
N SER A 122 -12.91 8.69 -6.17
CA SER A 122 -13.16 7.28 -6.47
C SER A 122 -12.69 6.90 -7.87
N PRO A 123 -12.38 5.60 -8.11
CA PRO A 123 -12.09 5.11 -9.45
C PRO A 123 -13.24 5.35 -10.42
N LEU A 124 -12.94 5.65 -11.68
CA LEU A 124 -13.95 5.93 -12.71
C LEU A 124 -14.92 4.76 -12.92
N CYS A 125 -14.48 3.52 -12.78
CA CYS A 125 -15.37 2.35 -12.88
C CYS A 125 -16.46 2.34 -11.79
N MET A 126 -16.22 2.98 -10.64
CA MET A 126 -17.23 3.10 -9.57
C MET A 126 -18.12 4.32 -9.76
N SER A 127 -17.57 5.42 -10.29
CA SER A 127 -18.33 6.64 -10.55
C SER A 127 -19.23 6.49 -11.79
N PHE A 128 -18.80 5.71 -12.79
CA PHE A 128 -19.50 5.52 -14.06
C PHE A 128 -19.62 4.03 -14.43
N PRO A 129 -20.36 3.23 -13.63
CA PRO A 129 -20.45 1.78 -13.85
C PRO A 129 -21.08 1.39 -15.19
N SER A 130 -22.04 2.18 -15.68
CA SER A 130 -22.66 1.94 -16.98
C SER A 130 -21.68 2.11 -18.13
N LEU A 131 -20.87 3.16 -18.11
CA LEU A 131 -19.84 3.40 -19.12
C LEU A 131 -18.75 2.33 -19.04
N PHE A 132 -18.34 1.94 -17.84
CA PHE A 132 -17.39 0.87 -17.64
C PHE A 132 -17.89 -0.48 -18.19
N ALA A 133 -19.19 -0.76 -18.03
CA ALA A 133 -19.80 -1.98 -18.59
C ALA A 133 -19.75 -2.03 -20.12
N LEU A 134 -19.95 -0.89 -20.78
CA LEU A 134 -19.95 -0.76 -22.24
C LEU A 134 -18.53 -0.69 -22.85
N THR A 135 -17.52 -0.39 -22.03
CA THR A 135 -16.15 -0.26 -22.50
C THR A 135 -15.57 -1.60 -22.93
N VAL A 136 -15.01 -1.66 -24.13
CA VAL A 136 -14.32 -2.83 -24.69
C VAL A 136 -12.99 -3.05 -23.95
N GLU A 137 -12.20 -1.98 -23.78
CA GLU A 137 -10.87 -2.03 -23.16
C GLU A 137 -10.91 -1.59 -21.68
N LYS A 138 -11.31 -2.51 -20.82
CA LYS A 138 -11.43 -2.26 -19.37
C LYS A 138 -10.09 -2.05 -18.68
N GLU A 139 -9.02 -2.43 -19.34
CA GLU A 139 -7.67 -2.41 -18.80
C GLU A 139 -6.80 -1.30 -19.43
N ALA A 140 -7.40 -0.36 -20.12
CA ALA A 140 -6.70 0.75 -20.77
C ALA A 140 -5.89 1.58 -19.77
N TRP A 141 -4.74 2.06 -20.19
CA TRP A 141 -3.96 3.05 -19.46
C TRP A 141 -4.45 4.46 -19.79
N VAL A 142 -4.22 5.39 -18.89
CA VAL A 142 -4.53 6.79 -19.15
C VAL A 142 -3.82 7.28 -20.42
N ALA A 143 -2.57 6.84 -20.65
CA ALA A 143 -1.81 7.19 -21.85
C ALA A 143 -2.42 6.69 -23.17
N ASP A 144 -3.22 5.61 -23.13
CA ASP A 144 -3.82 5.03 -24.34
C ASP A 144 -5.08 5.81 -24.76
N ILE A 145 -5.71 6.49 -23.82
CA ILE A 145 -6.96 7.26 -24.04
C ILE A 145 -6.66 8.77 -24.17
N TRP A 146 -5.48 9.20 -23.75
CA TRP A 146 -5.09 10.58 -23.75
C TRP A 146 -4.80 11.06 -25.16
N ASP A 147 -5.55 12.08 -25.63
CA ASP A 147 -5.22 12.82 -26.82
C ASP A 147 -4.47 14.11 -26.48
N PRO A 148 -3.18 14.22 -26.84
CA PRO A 148 -2.39 15.43 -26.57
C PRO A 148 -2.85 16.66 -27.36
N LEU A 149 -3.68 16.49 -28.39
CA LEU A 149 -4.22 17.56 -29.23
C LEU A 149 -5.58 18.07 -28.73
N ALA A 150 -6.22 17.39 -27.77
CA ALA A 150 -7.45 17.89 -27.16
C ALA A 150 -7.13 19.10 -26.26
N GLU A 151 -7.85 20.20 -26.46
CA GLU A 151 -7.74 21.41 -25.64
C GLU A 151 -8.03 21.08 -24.17
N GLY A 152 -7.01 21.20 -23.29
CA GLY A 152 -7.14 20.92 -21.86
C GLY A 152 -5.99 20.10 -21.23
N GLY A 153 -4.81 20.11 -21.84
CA GLY A 153 -3.62 19.39 -21.38
C GLY A 153 -3.29 19.61 -19.89
N TRP A 154 -3.23 18.51 -19.13
CA TRP A 154 -2.87 18.49 -17.71
C TRP A 154 -1.35 18.47 -17.54
N GLY A 155 -0.84 19.28 -16.64
CA GLY A 155 0.59 19.37 -16.36
C GLY A 155 1.17 18.07 -15.79
N VAL A 156 2.47 17.85 -16.05
CA VAL A 156 3.26 16.75 -15.52
C VAL A 156 3.33 16.87 -13.99
N GLY A 157 2.74 15.93 -13.27
CA GLY A 157 2.75 15.90 -11.81
C GLY A 157 3.42 14.64 -11.25
N THR A 158 4.12 14.80 -10.14
CA THR A 158 4.63 13.72 -9.30
C THR A 158 3.53 13.24 -8.33
N PRO A 159 3.52 11.97 -7.89
CA PRO A 159 2.53 11.52 -6.91
C PRO A 159 2.70 12.30 -5.61
N VAL A 160 1.59 12.86 -5.11
CA VAL A 160 1.49 13.47 -3.78
C VAL A 160 0.62 12.58 -2.91
N PHE A 161 1.05 12.36 -1.68
CA PHE A 161 0.35 11.62 -0.64
C PHE A 161 -0.35 12.55 0.32
#